data_03e6173350e4a4e5ff1c650d46fa7539
#
_entry.id   03e6173350e4a4e5ff1c650d46fa7539
#
_cell.length_a   1.000
_cell.length_b   1.000
_cell.length_c   1.000
_cell.angle_alpha   90.00
_cell.angle_beta   90.00
_cell.angle_gamma   90.00
#
_symmetry.space_group_name_H-M   'P 1'
#
loop_
_entity.id
_entity.type
_entity.pdbx_description
1 polymer ?
#
loop_
_entity_poly.entity_id
_entity_poly.type
_entity_poly.pdbx_seq_one_letter_code
_entity_poly.pdbx_strand_id
1 'polypeptide(L)'
;MFLFCLTIFAVLNTVSFVIAQDNSNIAYSARIVGDNERARILVDFNQEPKFKIRYLANPNRIILDLDNTKLAFEDEQLTARGILSEIRYGIMSEDKSRIIFSLKTPAVLEDQQLQTLEGETYRLVMDINISEQDDFDAVIKEQDWDVVENDPISDEGVDKSSRIRVSESKNSDKFVLVLDAGHGGIDGGAEGRNGAIEKDITLNFVNDLQEAFAEYDDIELLLTRDSDKFMSLSARVQIAREAEADLLISIHADSIRQRSLRGASIYTLSREASDEFASNLADAENLTDVLAGLHIEDAPDDVTEILVDLARRETQGFSDVMADRIVDDFKGQIRLINNPHRRAGFRVLIAPDVPSVLIELGFLSNLTDEKLLTDPKWREKTTKLLAKSISEYQKAILRDRK
;
A
#
# COMPACT_ATOMS: atom_id res chain seq x y z
N MET A 1 -23.95 60.60 -48.25
CA MET A 1 -24.16 59.16 -48.32
C MET A 1 -22.81 58.50 -47.91
N PHE A 2 -22.60 58.35 -46.60
CA PHE A 2 -21.35 57.80 -46.02
C PHE A 2 -21.54 56.30 -45.74
N LEU A 3 -20.71 55.47 -46.37
CA LEU A 3 -20.68 54.03 -46.19
C LEU A 3 -19.72 53.70 -45.04
N PHE A 4 -20.23 53.15 -43.95
CA PHE A 4 -19.42 52.72 -42.82
C PHE A 4 -19.08 51.21 -43.01
N CYS A 5 -17.81 50.92 -43.33
CA CYS A 5 -17.31 49.54 -43.36
C CYS A 5 -16.96 49.10 -41.93
N LEU A 6 -17.71 48.15 -41.42
CA LEU A 6 -17.44 47.46 -40.14
C LEU A 6 -16.53 46.25 -40.38
N THR A 7 -15.26 46.37 -40.05
CA THR A 7 -14.32 45.22 -40.07
C THR A 7 -14.38 44.51 -38.73
N ILE A 8 -14.94 43.28 -38.78
CA ILE A 8 -14.94 42.37 -37.65
C ILE A 8 -13.55 41.66 -37.57
N PHE A 9 -12.80 41.94 -36.54
CA PHE A 9 -11.54 41.27 -36.20
C PHE A 9 -11.88 39.99 -35.43
N ALA A 10 -11.82 38.82 -36.07
CA ALA A 10 -11.95 37.55 -35.39
C ALA A 10 -10.61 37.18 -34.77
N VAL A 11 -10.52 37.27 -33.43
CA VAL A 11 -9.37 36.77 -32.67
C VAL A 11 -9.51 35.25 -32.52
N LEU A 12 -8.75 34.51 -33.32
CA LEU A 12 -8.58 33.06 -33.13
C LEU A 12 -7.69 32.84 -31.86
N ASN A 13 -8.31 32.46 -30.78
CA ASN A 13 -7.58 31.90 -29.64
C ASN A 13 -7.15 30.46 -30.00
N THR A 14 -5.90 30.29 -30.41
CA THR A 14 -5.30 28.96 -30.50
C THR A 14 -4.95 28.47 -29.10
N VAL A 15 -5.77 27.58 -28.54
CA VAL A 15 -5.42 26.83 -27.34
C VAL A 15 -4.35 25.83 -27.74
N SER A 16 -3.10 26.14 -27.43
CA SER A 16 -2.00 25.15 -27.54
C SER A 16 -2.17 24.13 -26.40
N PHE A 17 -2.61 22.94 -26.75
CA PHE A 17 -2.48 21.80 -25.85
C PHE A 17 -0.98 21.47 -25.74
N VAL A 18 -0.38 21.84 -24.60
CA VAL A 18 0.91 21.29 -24.21
C VAL A 18 0.63 19.87 -23.78
N ILE A 19 0.87 18.91 -24.67
CA ILE A 19 0.99 17.50 -24.28
C ILE A 19 2.25 17.44 -23.44
N ALA A 20 2.12 17.26 -22.14
CA ALA A 20 3.26 16.94 -21.29
C ALA A 20 3.88 15.64 -21.85
N GLN A 21 5.06 15.74 -22.40
CA GLN A 21 5.81 14.59 -22.87
C GLN A 21 6.22 13.85 -21.60
N ASP A 22 5.65 12.64 -21.39
CA ASP A 22 6.06 11.75 -20.32
C ASP A 22 7.54 11.41 -20.54
N ASN A 23 8.39 12.06 -19.76
CA ASN A 23 9.85 11.97 -19.88
C ASN A 23 10.41 10.91 -18.91
N SER A 24 9.56 9.96 -18.47
CA SER A 24 9.98 8.87 -17.60
C SER A 24 10.92 7.94 -18.35
N ASN A 25 11.96 7.49 -17.65
CA ASN A 25 12.82 6.42 -18.13
C ASN A 25 12.04 5.10 -18.19
N ILE A 26 12.45 4.18 -19.05
CA ILE A 26 11.82 2.85 -19.20
C ILE A 26 12.89 1.78 -19.08
N ALA A 27 12.76 0.93 -18.05
CA ALA A 27 13.48 -0.34 -17.98
C ALA A 27 12.71 -1.37 -18.82
N TYR A 28 13.17 -1.62 -20.05
CA TYR A 28 12.42 -2.42 -21.03
C TYR A 28 12.85 -3.87 -21.14
N SER A 29 13.98 -4.23 -20.52
CA SER A 29 14.49 -5.61 -20.51
C SER A 29 15.24 -5.85 -19.21
N ALA A 30 15.09 -7.03 -18.66
CA ALA A 30 15.86 -7.48 -17.51
C ALA A 30 16.26 -8.94 -17.71
N ARG A 31 17.44 -9.32 -17.25
CA ARG A 31 17.97 -10.68 -17.40
C ARG A 31 18.86 -11.04 -16.23
N ILE A 32 18.73 -12.28 -15.77
CA ILE A 32 19.58 -12.86 -14.73
C ILE A 32 20.28 -14.08 -15.25
N VAL A 33 21.58 -14.11 -15.03
CA VAL A 33 22.44 -15.27 -15.28
C VAL A 33 23.22 -15.59 -14.02
N GLY A 34 23.28 -16.83 -13.58
CA GLY A 34 24.03 -17.16 -12.38
C GLY A 34 23.82 -18.60 -11.92
N ASP A 35 24.55 -18.94 -10.89
CA ASP A 35 24.59 -20.25 -10.23
C ASP A 35 24.51 -20.09 -8.70
N ASN A 36 24.93 -21.09 -7.94
CA ASN A 36 24.86 -21.05 -6.48
C ASN A 36 25.99 -20.24 -5.80
N GLU A 37 26.93 -19.69 -6.56
CA GLU A 37 28.06 -18.90 -6.05
C GLU A 37 27.99 -17.44 -6.48
N ARG A 38 27.34 -17.15 -7.63
CA ARG A 38 27.27 -15.80 -8.20
C ARG A 38 26.03 -15.58 -9.04
N ALA A 39 25.65 -14.31 -9.18
CA ALA A 39 24.61 -13.88 -10.11
C ALA A 39 25.06 -12.62 -10.85
N ARG A 40 24.77 -12.54 -12.14
CA ARG A 40 24.86 -11.34 -12.96
C ARG A 40 23.48 -10.89 -13.35
N ILE A 41 23.14 -9.67 -12.99
CA ILE A 41 21.86 -9.02 -13.28
C ILE A 41 22.13 -7.94 -14.33
N LEU A 42 21.32 -7.96 -15.40
CA LEU A 42 21.36 -6.96 -16.45
C LEU A 42 19.99 -6.31 -16.55
N VAL A 43 19.96 -4.97 -16.57
CA VAL A 43 18.73 -4.19 -16.78
C VAL A 43 19.00 -3.17 -17.88
N ASP A 44 18.15 -3.16 -18.91
CA ASP A 44 18.30 -2.28 -20.08
C ASP A 44 17.29 -1.13 -20.01
N PHE A 45 17.77 0.10 -20.29
CA PHE A 45 17.01 1.34 -20.19
C PHE A 45 17.03 2.13 -21.50
N ASN A 46 15.96 2.85 -21.79
CA ASN A 46 15.87 3.75 -22.94
C ASN A 46 16.59 5.10 -22.73
N GLN A 47 16.90 5.46 -21.49
CA GLN A 47 17.63 6.66 -21.09
C GLN A 47 18.58 6.31 -19.95
N GLU A 48 19.52 7.21 -19.62
CA GLU A 48 20.43 7.02 -18.50
C GLU A 48 19.65 6.92 -17.17
N PRO A 49 19.72 5.77 -16.45
CA PRO A 49 18.99 5.60 -15.22
C PRO A 49 19.66 6.35 -14.06
N LYS A 50 18.85 6.95 -13.19
CA LYS A 50 19.28 7.31 -11.84
C LYS A 50 18.90 6.19 -10.91
N PHE A 51 19.88 5.63 -10.20
CA PHE A 51 19.65 4.48 -9.36
C PHE A 51 20.45 4.51 -8.06
N LYS A 52 19.96 3.81 -7.05
CA LYS A 52 20.69 3.49 -5.81
C LYS A 52 20.61 2.00 -5.55
N ILE A 53 21.69 1.42 -5.00
CA ILE A 53 21.73 0.03 -4.55
C ILE A 53 21.90 0.04 -3.05
N ARG A 54 21.07 -0.75 -2.35
CA ARG A 54 21.08 -0.87 -0.91
C ARG A 54 20.98 -2.32 -0.47
N TYR A 55 21.36 -2.58 0.78
CA TYR A 55 21.35 -3.90 1.40
C TYR A 55 20.45 -3.90 2.61
N LEU A 56 19.69 -4.97 2.79
CA LEU A 56 18.88 -5.19 3.98
C LEU A 56 19.12 -6.61 4.52
N ALA A 57 19.20 -6.74 5.83
CA ALA A 57 19.19 -8.02 6.54
C ALA A 57 17.75 -8.44 6.92
N ASN A 58 17.60 -9.69 7.31
CA ASN A 58 16.39 -10.26 7.90
C ASN A 58 15.11 -10.18 7.04
N PRO A 59 15.05 -10.86 5.88
CA PRO A 59 16.08 -11.67 5.21
C PRO A 59 17.10 -10.84 4.44
N ASN A 60 18.25 -11.43 4.08
CA ASN A 60 19.27 -10.73 3.29
C ASN A 60 18.74 -10.39 1.89
N ARG A 61 18.83 -9.12 1.50
CA ARG A 61 18.31 -8.58 0.24
C ARG A 61 19.24 -7.52 -0.34
N ILE A 62 19.27 -7.46 -1.65
CA ILE A 62 19.84 -6.34 -2.40
C ILE A 62 18.67 -5.61 -3.06
N ILE A 63 18.64 -4.29 -2.92
CA ILE A 63 17.57 -3.42 -3.41
C ILE A 63 18.13 -2.50 -4.46
N LEU A 64 17.51 -2.46 -5.63
CA LEU A 64 17.78 -1.50 -6.69
C LEU A 64 16.60 -0.52 -6.75
N ASP A 65 16.82 0.71 -6.29
CA ASP A 65 15.92 1.83 -6.45
C ASP A 65 16.19 2.58 -7.74
N LEU A 66 15.16 2.92 -8.48
CA LEU A 66 15.19 3.55 -9.78
C LEU A 66 14.32 4.81 -9.75
N ASP A 67 14.93 5.99 -9.92
CA ASP A 67 14.22 7.25 -9.98
C ASP A 67 13.61 7.47 -11.38
N ASN A 68 12.39 8.00 -11.42
CA ASN A 68 11.63 8.36 -12.62
C ASN A 68 11.67 7.27 -13.71
N THR A 69 11.54 6.00 -13.30
CA THR A 69 11.70 4.85 -14.20
C THR A 69 10.47 3.93 -14.10
N LYS A 70 9.88 3.64 -15.26
CA LYS A 70 8.82 2.62 -15.40
C LYS A 70 9.43 1.27 -15.72
N LEU A 71 8.94 0.22 -15.07
CA LEU A 71 9.34 -1.17 -15.35
C LEU A 71 8.40 -1.74 -16.41
N ALA A 72 8.96 -2.06 -17.61
CA ALA A 72 8.20 -2.51 -18.77
C ALA A 72 8.76 -3.81 -19.38
N PHE A 73 9.40 -4.65 -18.57
CA PHE A 73 9.83 -5.99 -18.94
C PHE A 73 8.78 -7.03 -18.48
N GLU A 74 8.81 -8.20 -19.12
CA GLU A 74 7.91 -9.32 -18.81
C GLU A 74 8.38 -10.06 -17.54
N ASP A 75 7.44 -10.57 -16.74
CA ASP A 75 7.70 -11.24 -15.45
C ASP A 75 8.68 -12.42 -15.58
N GLU A 76 8.61 -13.17 -16.69
CA GLU A 76 9.50 -14.31 -16.94
C GLU A 76 10.97 -13.91 -17.08
N GLN A 77 11.26 -12.65 -17.38
CA GLN A 77 12.64 -12.16 -17.57
C GLN A 77 13.40 -12.03 -16.24
N LEU A 78 12.69 -11.79 -15.12
CA LEU A 78 13.25 -11.67 -13.78
C LEU A 78 12.94 -12.90 -12.90
N THR A 79 13.16 -14.09 -13.41
CA THR A 79 13.00 -15.33 -12.63
C THR A 79 14.19 -15.55 -11.70
N ALA A 80 13.92 -15.73 -10.41
CA ALA A 80 14.94 -16.03 -9.40
C ALA A 80 15.66 -17.36 -9.69
N ARG A 81 17.00 -17.34 -9.62
CA ARG A 81 17.85 -18.53 -9.82
C ARG A 81 19.14 -18.42 -9.04
N GLY A 82 19.82 -19.55 -8.87
CA GLY A 82 21.12 -19.63 -8.19
C GLY A 82 21.04 -19.13 -6.75
N ILE A 83 21.84 -18.11 -6.43
CA ILE A 83 21.90 -17.46 -5.09
C ILE A 83 20.62 -16.67 -4.74
N LEU A 84 19.80 -16.36 -5.73
CA LEU A 84 18.54 -15.61 -5.50
C LEU A 84 17.41 -16.57 -5.14
N SER A 85 16.67 -16.23 -4.07
CA SER A 85 15.50 -16.99 -3.61
C SER A 85 14.20 -16.44 -4.20
N GLU A 86 14.09 -15.12 -4.33
CA GLU A 86 12.91 -14.43 -4.80
C GLU A 86 13.32 -13.09 -5.42
N ILE A 87 12.52 -12.60 -6.37
CA ILE A 87 12.66 -11.27 -6.92
C ILE A 87 11.28 -10.62 -6.90
N ARG A 88 11.22 -9.42 -6.35
CA ARG A 88 10.03 -8.57 -6.37
C ARG A 88 10.37 -7.26 -7.05
N TYR A 89 9.43 -6.69 -7.77
CA TYR A 89 9.60 -5.40 -8.40
C TYR A 89 8.25 -4.71 -8.59
N GLY A 90 8.29 -3.38 -8.62
CA GLY A 90 7.08 -2.60 -8.78
C GLY A 90 7.29 -1.12 -8.51
N ILE A 91 6.18 -0.40 -8.54
CA ILE A 91 6.13 1.04 -8.32
C ILE A 91 6.12 1.31 -6.81
N MET A 92 6.99 2.22 -6.37
CA MET A 92 7.03 2.71 -4.99
C MET A 92 6.28 4.05 -4.85
N SER A 93 6.44 4.95 -5.82
CA SER A 93 5.73 6.22 -5.93
C SER A 93 5.60 6.60 -7.41
N GLU A 94 5.01 7.76 -7.72
CA GLU A 94 4.84 8.22 -9.12
C GLU A 94 6.16 8.31 -9.88
N ASP A 95 7.25 8.62 -9.17
CA ASP A 95 8.59 8.85 -9.71
C ASP A 95 9.62 7.79 -9.28
N LYS A 96 9.24 6.73 -8.56
CA LYS A 96 10.16 5.72 -8.05
C LYS A 96 9.67 4.31 -8.31
N SER A 97 10.55 3.49 -8.85
CA SER A 97 10.38 2.03 -8.94
C SER A 97 11.49 1.31 -8.18
N ARG A 98 11.22 0.08 -7.79
CA ARG A 98 12.14 -0.75 -7.00
C ARG A 98 12.19 -2.17 -7.52
N ILE A 99 13.38 -2.76 -7.48
CA ILE A 99 13.59 -4.20 -7.66
C ILE A 99 14.30 -4.73 -6.42
N ILE A 100 13.76 -5.79 -5.82
CA ILE A 100 14.30 -6.44 -4.62
C ILE A 100 14.78 -7.83 -5.01
N PHE A 101 16.04 -8.11 -4.74
CA PHE A 101 16.67 -9.42 -4.91
C PHE A 101 16.87 -10.06 -3.55
N SER A 102 16.01 -11.02 -3.18
CA SER A 102 16.15 -11.79 -1.94
C SER A 102 17.19 -12.88 -2.11
N LEU A 103 18.08 -13.03 -1.14
CA LEU A 103 19.23 -13.91 -1.19
C LEU A 103 18.98 -15.20 -0.38
N LYS A 104 19.46 -16.35 -0.87
CA LYS A 104 19.49 -17.62 -0.12
C LYS A 104 20.61 -17.68 0.91
N THR A 105 21.71 -17.01 0.58
CA THR A 105 22.92 -16.89 1.39
C THR A 105 23.40 -15.46 1.31
N PRO A 106 24.18 -14.95 2.29
CA PRO A 106 24.78 -13.63 2.19
C PRO A 106 25.56 -13.49 0.88
N ALA A 107 25.37 -12.37 0.19
CA ALA A 107 26.07 -12.07 -1.04
C ALA A 107 26.20 -10.56 -1.22
N VAL A 108 27.31 -10.10 -1.75
CA VAL A 108 27.61 -8.69 -1.99
C VAL A 108 27.86 -8.40 -3.45
N LEU A 109 27.68 -7.16 -3.83
CA LEU A 109 28.00 -6.66 -5.16
C LEU A 109 29.52 -6.60 -5.30
N GLU A 110 30.09 -7.37 -6.23
CA GLU A 110 31.51 -7.31 -6.57
C GLU A 110 31.82 -6.16 -7.54
N ASP A 111 30.93 -5.96 -8.50
CA ASP A 111 31.07 -4.90 -9.52
C ASP A 111 29.70 -4.40 -9.98
N GLN A 112 29.68 -3.11 -10.35
CA GLN A 112 28.54 -2.50 -11.04
C GLN A 112 29.02 -1.60 -12.17
N GLN A 113 28.40 -1.74 -13.32
CA GLN A 113 28.75 -0.95 -14.50
C GLN A 113 27.49 -0.45 -15.18
N LEU A 114 27.48 0.85 -15.50
CA LEU A 114 26.50 1.42 -16.43
C LEU A 114 27.16 1.55 -17.80
N GLN A 115 26.69 0.78 -18.76
CA GLN A 115 27.20 0.72 -20.13
C GLN A 115 26.27 1.48 -21.07
N THR A 116 26.81 2.36 -21.90
CA THR A 116 26.06 2.95 -23.02
C THR A 116 26.12 1.96 -24.20
N LEU A 117 24.94 1.63 -24.72
CA LEU A 117 24.77 0.75 -25.87
C LEU A 117 24.52 1.56 -27.15
N GLU A 118 24.45 0.88 -28.30
CA GLU A 118 24.07 1.52 -29.55
C GLU A 118 22.68 2.18 -29.48
N GLY A 119 22.52 3.38 -30.05
CA GLY A 119 21.27 4.11 -30.08
C GLY A 119 20.94 4.87 -28.81
N GLU A 120 21.93 5.24 -27.99
CA GLU A 120 21.78 6.01 -26.75
C GLU A 120 20.88 5.29 -25.70
N THR A 121 20.90 3.96 -25.70
CA THR A 121 20.31 3.14 -24.65
C THR A 121 21.38 2.73 -23.63
N TYR A 122 20.94 2.29 -22.44
CA TYR A 122 21.85 2.03 -21.32
C TYR A 122 21.60 0.65 -20.74
N ARG A 123 22.66 0.03 -20.24
CA ARG A 123 22.61 -1.26 -19.52
C ARG A 123 23.28 -1.15 -18.17
N LEU A 124 22.55 -1.38 -17.11
CA LEU A 124 23.12 -1.61 -15.80
C LEU A 124 23.48 -3.09 -15.68
N VAL A 125 24.75 -3.36 -15.37
CA VAL A 125 25.27 -4.69 -15.07
C VAL A 125 25.64 -4.72 -13.60
N MET A 126 25.13 -5.70 -12.87
CA MET A 126 25.45 -5.93 -11.46
C MET A 126 25.96 -7.36 -11.29
N ASP A 127 27.17 -7.51 -10.81
CA ASP A 127 27.80 -8.79 -10.46
C ASP A 127 27.77 -9.00 -8.96
N ILE A 128 27.12 -10.07 -8.52
CA ILE A 128 26.87 -10.40 -7.12
C ILE A 128 27.53 -11.74 -6.83
N ASN A 129 28.35 -11.81 -5.78
CA ASN A 129 29.02 -13.01 -5.32
C ASN A 129 28.62 -13.33 -3.87
N ILE A 130 28.60 -14.63 -3.53
CA ILE A 130 28.41 -15.05 -2.13
C ILE A 130 29.52 -14.44 -1.25
N SER A 131 29.16 -14.14 -0.02
CA SER A 131 30.06 -13.59 0.99
C SER A 131 29.80 -14.25 2.36
N GLU A 132 30.68 -13.98 3.31
CA GLU A 132 30.36 -14.27 4.71
C GLU A 132 29.32 -13.29 5.24
N GLN A 133 28.58 -13.68 6.30
CA GLN A 133 27.56 -12.81 6.89
C GLN A 133 28.15 -11.49 7.44
N ASP A 134 29.34 -11.58 8.02
CA ASP A 134 30.04 -10.41 8.58
C ASP A 134 30.37 -9.35 7.50
N ASP A 135 30.73 -9.79 6.28
CA ASP A 135 30.98 -8.89 5.15
C ASP A 135 29.68 -8.22 4.67
N PHE A 136 28.60 -9.00 4.61
CA PHE A 136 27.28 -8.47 4.27
C PHE A 136 26.78 -7.43 5.29
N ASP A 137 26.95 -7.73 6.60
CA ASP A 137 26.57 -6.83 7.68
C ASP A 137 27.47 -5.58 7.72
N ALA A 138 28.73 -5.68 7.29
CA ALA A 138 29.64 -4.54 7.16
C ALA A 138 29.16 -3.57 6.09
N VAL A 139 28.74 -4.08 4.93
CA VAL A 139 28.19 -3.24 3.84
C VAL A 139 26.91 -2.53 4.31
N ILE A 140 26.05 -3.20 5.05
CA ILE A 140 24.83 -2.58 5.62
C ILE A 140 25.19 -1.42 6.57
N LYS A 141 26.22 -1.56 7.38
CA LYS A 141 26.64 -0.52 8.35
C LYS A 141 27.30 0.69 7.69
N GLU A 142 27.96 0.48 6.55
CA GLU A 142 28.68 1.52 5.81
C GLU A 142 27.76 2.30 4.85
N GLN A 143 26.58 1.76 4.51
CA GLN A 143 25.66 2.47 3.60
C GLN A 143 25.00 3.64 4.33
N ASP A 144 24.95 4.79 3.65
CA ASP A 144 24.13 5.91 4.10
C ASP A 144 22.66 5.52 3.96
N TRP A 145 22.02 5.35 5.11
CA TRP A 145 20.58 5.34 5.18
C TRP A 145 20.12 6.79 5.00
N ASP A 146 19.93 7.22 3.77
CA ASP A 146 18.93 8.26 3.58
C ASP A 146 17.68 7.70 4.25
N VAL A 147 17.28 8.26 5.39
CA VAL A 147 15.93 8.07 5.92
C VAL A 147 15.06 8.14 4.67
N VAL A 148 14.34 7.06 4.35
CA VAL A 148 13.34 7.13 3.31
C VAL A 148 12.42 8.21 3.86
N GLU A 149 12.68 9.46 3.46
CA GLU A 149 11.69 10.49 3.60
C GLU A 149 10.45 9.86 2.98
N ASN A 150 9.48 9.58 3.85
CA ASN A 150 8.14 9.31 3.41
C ASN A 150 7.72 10.55 2.64
N ASP A 151 8.17 10.67 1.38
CA ASP A 151 7.59 11.63 0.48
C ASP A 151 6.22 11.08 0.11
N PRO A 152 5.19 11.81 0.28
CA PRO A 152 5.13 13.19 -0.12
C PRO A 152 4.30 14.11 0.79
N ILE A 153 4.91 14.79 1.67
CA ILE A 153 4.48 16.16 2.02
C ILE A 153 5.74 16.83 2.53
N SER A 154 6.23 17.82 1.79
CA SER A 154 7.37 18.67 2.14
C SER A 154 7.35 19.06 3.62
N ASP A 155 8.34 18.56 4.37
CA ASP A 155 8.56 18.92 5.77
C ASP A 155 9.20 20.34 5.86
N GLU A 156 8.48 21.35 5.38
CA GLU A 156 8.70 22.72 5.76
C GLU A 156 7.65 23.09 6.81
N GLY A 157 7.92 22.75 8.06
CA GLY A 157 7.19 23.32 9.18
C GLY A 157 6.57 22.42 10.23
N VAL A 158 6.97 21.14 10.36
CA VAL A 158 6.49 20.34 11.49
C VAL A 158 7.32 20.64 12.73
N ASP A 159 6.78 21.52 13.55
CA ASP A 159 7.22 21.74 14.94
C ASP A 159 7.17 20.41 15.71
N LYS A 160 8.33 19.92 16.18
CA LYS A 160 8.51 18.69 16.99
C LYS A 160 7.76 18.68 18.33
N SER A 161 6.78 19.52 18.50
CA SER A 161 5.81 19.50 19.59
C SER A 161 4.41 19.15 19.08
N SER A 162 4.24 18.04 18.36
CA SER A 162 2.90 17.58 17.99
C SER A 162 2.12 17.20 19.25
N ARG A 163 1.54 18.22 19.86
CA ARG A 163 0.52 18.10 20.89
C ARG A 163 -0.58 17.21 20.32
N ILE A 164 -0.90 16.13 21.02
CA ILE A 164 -2.17 15.43 20.85
C ILE A 164 -3.24 16.51 20.92
N ARG A 165 -3.79 16.87 19.75
CA ARG A 165 -4.98 17.72 19.72
C ARG A 165 -6.14 16.84 20.16
N VAL A 166 -6.48 16.93 21.43
CA VAL A 166 -7.84 16.61 21.84
C VAL A 166 -8.73 17.53 20.99
N SER A 167 -9.53 16.91 20.15
CA SER A 167 -10.40 17.57 19.15
C SER A 167 -11.08 18.82 19.74
N GLU A 168 -10.53 20.01 19.44
CA GLU A 168 -11.32 21.22 19.47
C GLU A 168 -12.10 21.25 18.15
N SER A 169 -13.40 20.92 18.26
CA SER A 169 -14.47 21.05 17.27
C SER A 169 -14.05 21.07 15.78
N LYS A 170 -14.20 19.93 15.13
CA LYS A 170 -14.27 19.83 13.66
C LYS A 170 -15.19 20.92 13.11
N ASN A 171 -14.67 21.77 12.23
CA ASN A 171 -15.44 22.81 11.55
C ASN A 171 -16.09 22.28 10.25
N SER A 172 -16.12 20.93 10.06
CA SER A 172 -16.76 20.25 8.94
C SER A 172 -18.02 19.53 9.45
N ASP A 173 -19.17 19.84 8.88
CA ASP A 173 -20.44 19.15 9.15
C ASP A 173 -20.48 17.72 8.54
N LYS A 174 -19.44 17.32 7.78
CA LYS A 174 -19.37 16.04 7.09
C LYS A 174 -18.61 14.99 7.88
N PHE A 175 -19.05 13.74 7.75
CA PHE A 175 -18.33 12.58 8.25
C PHE A 175 -17.18 12.21 7.30
N VAL A 176 -15.95 12.19 7.79
CA VAL A 176 -14.75 11.89 6.98
C VAL A 176 -14.46 10.40 7.07
N LEU A 177 -14.58 9.72 5.94
CA LEU A 177 -14.27 8.30 5.76
C LEU A 177 -12.98 8.14 4.96
N VAL A 178 -11.99 7.43 5.50
CA VAL A 178 -10.82 7.00 4.74
C VAL A 178 -10.95 5.54 4.39
N LEU A 179 -10.88 5.22 3.11
CA LEU A 179 -10.81 3.85 2.59
C LEU A 179 -9.38 3.53 2.21
N ASP A 180 -8.87 2.45 2.76
CA ASP A 180 -7.56 1.93 2.49
C ASP A 180 -7.67 0.67 1.63
N ALA A 181 -7.08 0.71 0.43
CA ALA A 181 -6.91 -0.48 -0.39
C ALA A 181 -5.58 -1.14 -0.02
N GLY A 182 -5.62 -2.27 0.69
CA GLY A 182 -4.44 -3.00 1.12
C GLY A 182 -3.45 -3.28 -0.01
N HIS A 183 -2.17 -3.38 0.30
CA HIS A 183 -1.07 -3.63 -0.65
C HIS A 183 -0.93 -2.57 -1.74
N GLY A 184 -0.26 -2.88 -2.86
CA GLY A 184 -0.07 -1.99 -4.01
C GLY A 184 1.39 -1.89 -4.47
N GLY A 185 1.59 -1.57 -5.75
CA GLY A 185 2.91 -1.44 -6.36
C GLY A 185 3.73 -2.72 -6.25
N ILE A 186 4.89 -2.62 -5.60
CA ILE A 186 5.81 -3.75 -5.35
C ILE A 186 5.23 -4.80 -4.39
N ASP A 187 4.32 -4.40 -3.52
CA ASP A 187 3.62 -5.30 -2.63
C ASP A 187 2.33 -5.81 -3.29
N GLY A 188 2.39 -7.03 -3.82
CA GLY A 188 1.25 -7.67 -4.46
C GLY A 188 0.20 -8.17 -3.47
N GLY A 189 0.55 -8.34 -2.19
CA GLY A 189 -0.26 -9.11 -1.25
C GLY A 189 -0.30 -10.59 -1.60
N ALA A 190 -1.39 -11.24 -1.27
CA ALA A 190 -1.62 -12.65 -1.56
C ALA A 190 -1.91 -12.91 -3.04
N GLU A 191 -1.55 -14.11 -3.51
CA GLU A 191 -1.87 -14.59 -4.85
C GLU A 191 -2.85 -15.77 -4.76
N GLY A 192 -3.92 -15.69 -5.51
CA GLY A 192 -4.93 -16.70 -5.66
C GLY A 192 -4.46 -17.84 -6.57
N ARG A 193 -5.14 -18.97 -6.50
CA ARG A 193 -4.78 -20.19 -7.28
C ARG A 193 -5.04 -20.05 -8.78
N ASN A 194 -5.89 -19.11 -9.19
CA ASN A 194 -6.16 -18.80 -10.60
C ASN A 194 -5.48 -17.47 -11.02
N GLY A 195 -4.50 -16.99 -10.24
CA GLY A 195 -3.70 -15.82 -10.54
C GLY A 195 -4.34 -14.47 -10.17
N ALA A 196 -5.39 -14.48 -9.35
CA ALA A 196 -5.90 -13.22 -8.78
C ALA A 196 -4.90 -12.66 -7.78
N ILE A 197 -4.60 -11.37 -7.86
CA ILE A 197 -3.63 -10.69 -6.98
C ILE A 197 -4.41 -9.80 -6.02
N GLU A 198 -4.06 -9.83 -4.75
CA GLU A 198 -4.78 -9.13 -3.68
C GLU A 198 -4.81 -7.61 -3.91
N LYS A 199 -3.70 -6.99 -4.27
CA LYS A 199 -3.64 -5.54 -4.53
C LYS A 199 -4.66 -5.06 -5.57
N ASP A 200 -4.95 -5.89 -6.58
CA ASP A 200 -5.93 -5.56 -7.63
C ASP A 200 -7.36 -5.73 -7.13
N ILE A 201 -7.61 -6.76 -6.32
CA ILE A 201 -8.90 -7.01 -5.70
C ILE A 201 -9.27 -5.88 -4.75
N THR A 202 -8.36 -5.50 -3.87
CA THR A 202 -8.59 -4.44 -2.88
C THR A 202 -8.81 -3.08 -3.55
N LEU A 203 -8.02 -2.74 -4.57
CA LEU A 203 -8.18 -1.50 -5.34
C LEU A 203 -9.53 -1.46 -6.08
N ASN A 204 -9.88 -2.54 -6.78
CA ASN A 204 -11.16 -2.64 -7.47
C ASN A 204 -12.34 -2.53 -6.50
N PHE A 205 -12.24 -3.17 -5.32
CA PHE A 205 -13.28 -3.11 -4.31
C PHE A 205 -13.46 -1.70 -3.73
N VAL A 206 -12.36 -1.01 -3.44
CA VAL A 206 -12.39 0.37 -2.92
C VAL A 206 -12.95 1.33 -3.96
N ASN A 207 -12.62 1.18 -5.24
CA ASN A 207 -13.20 1.98 -6.33
C ASN A 207 -14.71 1.74 -6.46
N ASP A 208 -15.16 0.48 -6.47
CA ASP A 208 -16.60 0.14 -6.51
C ASP A 208 -17.33 0.67 -5.25
N LEU A 209 -16.65 0.69 -4.09
CA LEU A 209 -17.19 1.23 -2.84
C LEU A 209 -17.28 2.77 -2.90
N GLN A 210 -16.29 3.44 -3.49
CA GLN A 210 -16.34 4.88 -3.73
C GLN A 210 -17.55 5.25 -4.62
N GLU A 211 -17.81 4.48 -5.68
CA GLU A 211 -19.00 4.67 -6.51
C GLU A 211 -20.29 4.47 -5.71
N ALA A 212 -20.34 3.49 -4.80
CA ALA A 212 -21.50 3.27 -3.95
C ALA A 212 -21.79 4.44 -2.98
N PHE A 213 -20.78 5.24 -2.66
CA PHE A 213 -20.92 6.45 -1.84
C PHE A 213 -21.35 7.69 -2.61
N ALA A 214 -21.43 7.67 -3.92
CA ALA A 214 -21.82 8.83 -4.74
C ALA A 214 -23.21 9.42 -4.38
N GLU A 215 -24.08 8.63 -3.73
CA GLU A 215 -25.40 9.05 -3.27
C GLU A 215 -25.44 9.58 -1.81
N TYR A 216 -24.27 9.65 -1.13
CA TYR A 216 -24.18 10.04 0.30
C TYR A 216 -23.48 11.39 0.44
N ASP A 217 -24.24 12.48 0.34
CA ASP A 217 -23.70 13.87 0.35
C ASP A 217 -23.08 14.30 1.69
N ASP A 218 -23.40 13.60 2.77
CA ASP A 218 -22.98 13.86 4.15
C ASP A 218 -21.70 13.10 4.56
N ILE A 219 -21.12 12.33 3.64
CA ILE A 219 -19.85 11.62 3.81
C ILE A 219 -18.80 12.23 2.87
N GLU A 220 -17.68 12.64 3.44
CA GLU A 220 -16.47 12.99 2.69
C GLU A 220 -15.57 11.76 2.65
N LEU A 221 -15.25 11.29 1.43
CA LEU A 221 -14.52 10.06 1.23
C LEU A 221 -13.14 10.35 0.65
N LEU A 222 -12.12 9.78 1.29
CA LEU A 222 -10.71 9.83 0.87
C LEU A 222 -10.20 8.40 0.68
N LEU A 223 -9.31 8.22 -0.30
CA LEU A 223 -8.63 6.96 -0.56
C LEU A 223 -7.16 7.07 -0.15
N THR A 224 -6.60 6.02 0.44
CA THR A 224 -5.14 5.96 0.66
C THR A 224 -4.39 5.84 -0.65
N ARG A 225 -4.93 5.06 -1.59
CA ARG A 225 -4.44 4.96 -2.97
C ARG A 225 -5.59 4.79 -3.95
N ASP A 226 -5.44 5.35 -5.13
CA ASP A 226 -6.36 5.32 -6.27
C ASP A 226 -5.79 4.59 -7.49
N SER A 227 -4.57 4.09 -7.38
CA SER A 227 -3.79 3.45 -8.43
C SER A 227 -2.90 2.34 -7.86
N ASP A 228 -2.24 1.57 -8.74
CA ASP A 228 -1.30 0.52 -8.33
C ASP A 228 0.05 1.14 -7.93
N LYS A 229 0.11 1.69 -6.71
CA LYS A 229 1.32 2.23 -6.08
C LYS A 229 1.50 1.63 -4.70
N PHE A 230 2.73 1.44 -4.28
CA PHE A 230 3.05 1.02 -2.91
C PHE A 230 2.76 2.13 -1.92
N MET A 231 2.29 1.75 -0.75
CA MET A 231 2.12 2.65 0.38
C MET A 231 2.44 1.91 1.68
N SER A 232 3.34 2.48 2.49
CA SER A 232 3.70 1.90 3.78
C SER A 232 2.53 1.91 4.77
N LEU A 233 2.54 1.01 5.75
CA LEU A 233 1.49 0.94 6.77
C LEU A 233 1.39 2.26 7.55
N SER A 234 2.54 2.89 7.86
CA SER A 234 2.60 4.19 8.53
C SER A 234 1.98 5.32 7.70
N ALA A 235 2.23 5.36 6.39
CA ALA A 235 1.66 6.36 5.49
C ALA A 235 0.13 6.26 5.41
N ARG A 236 -0.43 5.03 5.40
CA ARG A 236 -1.90 4.80 5.42
C ARG A 236 -2.53 5.37 6.69
N VAL A 237 -1.92 5.10 7.85
CA VAL A 237 -2.34 5.64 9.14
C VAL A 237 -2.22 7.16 9.16
N GLN A 238 -1.13 7.72 8.63
CA GLN A 238 -0.91 9.15 8.59
C GLN A 238 -1.96 9.88 7.76
N ILE A 239 -2.32 9.38 6.57
CA ILE A 239 -3.41 9.95 5.74
C ILE A 239 -4.71 10.02 6.52
N ALA A 240 -5.09 8.96 7.24
CA ALA A 240 -6.30 8.94 8.03
C ALA A 240 -6.27 9.98 9.17
N ARG A 241 -5.12 10.16 9.82
CA ARG A 241 -4.93 11.12 10.90
C ARG A 241 -4.90 12.56 10.39
N GLU A 242 -4.20 12.84 9.30
CA GLU A 242 -4.14 14.18 8.68
C GLU A 242 -5.50 14.64 8.14
N ALA A 243 -6.29 13.69 7.64
CA ALA A 243 -7.68 13.93 7.24
C ALA A 243 -8.63 14.13 8.44
N GLU A 244 -8.15 13.97 9.69
CA GLU A 244 -9.01 13.93 10.89
C GLU A 244 -10.20 12.96 10.68
N ALA A 245 -9.92 11.76 10.15
CA ALA A 245 -10.94 10.82 9.76
C ALA A 245 -11.81 10.39 10.94
N ASP A 246 -13.11 10.29 10.70
CA ASP A 246 -14.06 9.71 11.67
C ASP A 246 -14.05 8.19 11.64
N LEU A 247 -13.53 7.61 10.53
CA LEU A 247 -13.41 6.17 10.36
C LEU A 247 -12.36 5.86 9.29
N LEU A 248 -11.48 4.89 9.58
CA LEU A 248 -10.60 4.23 8.61
C LEU A 248 -11.08 2.80 8.39
N ILE A 249 -11.26 2.41 7.12
CA ILE A 249 -11.54 1.02 6.75
C ILE A 249 -10.45 0.53 5.79
N SER A 250 -9.69 -0.46 6.24
CA SER A 250 -8.69 -1.16 5.41
C SER A 250 -9.30 -2.42 4.81
N ILE A 251 -9.15 -2.60 3.51
CA ILE A 251 -9.73 -3.70 2.73
C ILE A 251 -8.64 -4.66 2.30
N HIS A 252 -8.81 -5.94 2.62
CA HIS A 252 -7.89 -7.04 2.37
C HIS A 252 -8.59 -8.29 1.82
N ALA A 253 -7.80 -9.23 1.29
CA ALA A 253 -8.27 -10.54 0.79
C ALA A 253 -7.13 -11.57 0.81
N ASP A 254 -6.54 -11.80 1.98
CA ASP A 254 -5.32 -12.56 2.19
C ASP A 254 -5.43 -14.05 1.77
N SER A 255 -4.32 -14.75 1.87
CA SER A 255 -4.20 -16.20 1.59
C SER A 255 -3.69 -16.93 2.83
N ILE A 256 -4.40 -17.95 3.25
CA ILE A 256 -4.10 -18.70 4.45
C ILE A 256 -3.79 -20.17 4.16
N ARG A 257 -3.05 -20.85 5.05
CA ARG A 257 -2.72 -22.27 4.89
C ARG A 257 -3.96 -23.17 4.85
N GLN A 258 -5.00 -22.82 5.62
CA GLN A 258 -6.25 -23.59 5.69
C GLN A 258 -7.18 -23.30 4.51
N ARG A 259 -6.93 -23.90 3.36
CA ARG A 259 -7.67 -23.67 2.10
C ARG A 259 -9.18 -23.93 2.16
N SER A 260 -9.69 -24.62 3.18
CA SER A 260 -11.13 -24.84 3.38
C SER A 260 -11.83 -23.68 4.08
N LEU A 261 -11.07 -22.80 4.76
CA LEU A 261 -11.64 -21.61 5.37
C LEU A 261 -12.05 -20.61 4.28
N ARG A 262 -13.23 -20.04 4.42
CA ARG A 262 -13.80 -19.11 3.47
C ARG A 262 -14.81 -18.16 4.11
N GLY A 263 -14.98 -17.01 3.52
CA GLY A 263 -15.90 -15.95 3.94
C GLY A 263 -15.18 -14.78 4.58
N ALA A 264 -15.90 -13.68 4.73
CA ALA A 264 -15.36 -12.44 5.28
C ALA A 264 -15.14 -12.51 6.79
N SER A 265 -14.19 -11.70 7.27
CA SER A 265 -13.92 -11.43 8.69
C SER A 265 -13.53 -9.98 8.90
N ILE A 266 -13.78 -9.46 10.08
CA ILE A 266 -13.56 -8.07 10.46
C ILE A 266 -12.62 -8.04 11.67
N TYR A 267 -11.63 -7.15 11.63
CA TYR A 267 -10.62 -7.04 12.68
C TYR A 267 -10.59 -5.64 13.25
N THR A 268 -10.41 -5.57 14.56
CA THR A 268 -10.11 -4.34 15.31
C THR A 268 -8.78 -4.47 16.04
N LEU A 269 -8.15 -3.34 16.34
CA LEU A 269 -6.84 -3.32 16.98
C LEU A 269 -6.91 -3.87 18.41
N SER A 270 -5.95 -4.72 18.78
CA SER A 270 -5.70 -5.13 20.17
C SER A 270 -4.23 -5.55 20.36
N ARG A 271 -3.69 -5.31 21.57
CA ARG A 271 -2.37 -5.83 21.93
C ARG A 271 -2.35 -7.37 22.03
N GLU A 272 -3.48 -7.96 22.45
CA GLU A 272 -3.66 -9.40 22.57
C GLU A 272 -4.58 -9.87 21.43
N ALA A 273 -4.13 -10.82 20.63
CA ALA A 273 -4.94 -11.40 19.59
C ALA A 273 -6.09 -12.26 20.18
N SER A 274 -7.26 -12.25 19.52
CA SER A 274 -8.41 -13.07 19.90
C SER A 274 -8.11 -14.57 19.89
N ASP A 275 -7.23 -14.98 18.97
CA ASP A 275 -6.78 -16.35 18.77
C ASP A 275 -5.53 -16.37 17.89
N GLU A 276 -4.91 -17.56 17.76
CA GLU A 276 -3.71 -17.80 16.96
C GLU A 276 -3.89 -17.44 15.48
N PHE A 277 -5.09 -17.65 14.93
CA PHE A 277 -5.39 -17.31 13.55
C PHE A 277 -5.30 -15.80 13.31
N ALA A 278 -5.91 -14.99 14.18
CA ALA A 278 -5.86 -13.53 14.09
C ALA A 278 -4.43 -13.00 14.32
N SER A 279 -3.65 -13.63 15.22
CA SER A 279 -2.24 -13.27 15.43
C SER A 279 -1.42 -13.51 14.17
N ASN A 280 -1.50 -14.71 13.59
CA ASN A 280 -0.72 -15.08 12.39
C ASN A 280 -1.07 -14.18 11.19
N LEU A 281 -2.33 -13.78 11.05
CA LEU A 281 -2.77 -12.88 9.99
C LEU A 281 -2.16 -11.48 10.20
N ALA A 282 -2.26 -10.92 11.41
CA ALA A 282 -1.66 -9.62 11.73
C ALA A 282 -0.14 -9.62 11.56
N ASP A 283 0.54 -10.72 11.93
CA ASP A 283 1.98 -10.86 11.73
C ASP A 283 2.34 -10.85 10.24
N ALA A 284 1.54 -11.51 9.38
CA ALA A 284 1.75 -11.52 7.94
C ALA A 284 1.55 -10.12 7.34
N GLU A 285 0.46 -9.44 7.69
CA GLU A 285 0.18 -8.09 7.21
C GLU A 285 1.23 -7.07 7.68
N ASN A 286 1.71 -7.19 8.91
CA ASN A 286 2.73 -6.30 9.46
C ASN A 286 4.12 -6.44 8.80
N LEU A 287 4.36 -7.51 8.03
CA LEU A 287 5.60 -7.70 7.27
C LEU A 287 5.61 -6.97 5.92
N THR A 288 4.51 -6.41 5.47
CA THR A 288 4.36 -5.69 4.18
C THR A 288 5.48 -4.67 3.96
N ASP A 289 5.74 -3.79 4.91
CA ASP A 289 6.79 -2.76 4.81
C ASP A 289 8.19 -3.39 4.71
N VAL A 290 8.45 -4.44 5.49
CA VAL A 290 9.73 -5.17 5.44
C VAL A 290 9.92 -5.84 4.08
N LEU A 291 8.87 -6.47 3.56
CA LEU A 291 8.90 -7.15 2.27
C LEU A 291 9.09 -6.17 1.11
N ALA A 292 8.55 -4.94 1.22
CA ALA A 292 8.81 -3.85 0.29
C ALA A 292 10.20 -3.20 0.45
N GLY A 293 11.03 -3.70 1.38
CA GLY A 293 12.39 -3.22 1.58
C GLY A 293 12.47 -1.89 2.32
N LEU A 294 11.52 -1.61 3.20
CA LEU A 294 11.62 -0.51 4.15
C LEU A 294 12.34 -0.98 5.42
N HIS A 295 13.14 -0.10 6.01
CA HIS A 295 13.68 -0.31 7.34
C HIS A 295 12.62 0.13 8.34
N ILE A 296 12.16 -0.79 9.18
CA ILE A 296 11.29 -0.43 10.29
C ILE A 296 12.21 0.04 11.41
N GLU A 297 12.31 1.35 11.61
CA GLU A 297 12.75 1.86 12.90
C GLU A 297 11.67 1.47 13.91
N ASP A 298 12.10 0.84 15.02
CA ASP A 298 11.19 0.57 16.12
C ASP A 298 10.46 1.87 16.46
N ALA A 299 9.14 1.85 16.40
CA ALA A 299 8.34 3.01 16.74
C ALA A 299 8.78 3.51 18.12
N PRO A 300 9.05 4.81 18.31
CA PRO A 300 9.53 5.30 19.58
C PRO A 300 8.57 4.89 20.69
N ASP A 301 9.03 4.02 21.56
CA ASP A 301 8.44 3.81 22.87
C ASP A 301 8.77 5.08 23.67
N ASP A 302 7.99 6.15 23.54
CA ASP A 302 8.00 7.09 24.65
C ASP A 302 6.86 8.13 24.67
N VAL A 303 6.31 8.24 25.86
CA VAL A 303 5.93 9.42 26.65
C VAL A 303 4.77 10.28 26.13
N THR A 304 3.59 9.72 26.26
CA THR A 304 2.39 10.42 26.77
C THR A 304 1.31 9.37 27.11
N GLU A 305 1.68 8.36 27.85
CA GLU A 305 0.97 7.08 28.01
C GLU A 305 -0.50 7.20 28.43
N ILE A 306 -0.86 8.16 29.28
CA ILE A 306 -2.22 8.15 29.89
C ILE A 306 -3.27 8.76 28.97
N LEU A 307 -2.99 9.86 28.31
CA LEU A 307 -3.95 10.51 27.40
C LEU A 307 -4.09 9.74 26.08
N VAL A 308 -2.99 9.17 25.58
CA VAL A 308 -2.99 8.28 24.41
C VAL A 308 -3.77 6.99 24.72
N ASP A 309 -3.65 6.45 25.93
CA ASP A 309 -4.35 5.23 26.32
C ASP A 309 -5.88 5.45 26.49
N LEU A 310 -6.28 6.63 26.95
CA LEU A 310 -7.70 7.02 27.03
C LEU A 310 -8.30 7.23 25.63
N ALA A 311 -7.62 7.98 24.74
CA ALA A 311 -8.05 8.17 23.35
C ALA A 311 -8.15 6.83 22.63
N ARG A 312 -7.16 5.94 22.79
CA ARG A 312 -7.21 4.58 22.24
C ARG A 312 -8.39 3.77 22.70
N ARG A 313 -8.79 3.86 23.98
CA ARG A 313 -9.94 3.10 24.51
C ARG A 313 -11.25 3.57 23.92
N GLU A 314 -11.44 4.87 23.75
CA GLU A 314 -12.62 5.44 23.13
C GLU A 314 -12.69 5.05 21.65
N THR A 315 -11.60 5.26 20.92
CA THR A 315 -11.46 4.91 19.51
C THR A 315 -11.67 3.42 19.26
N GLN A 316 -11.15 2.56 20.15
CA GLN A 316 -11.37 1.12 20.08
C GLN A 316 -12.83 0.75 20.27
N GLY A 317 -13.54 1.42 21.18
CA GLY A 317 -14.98 1.21 21.37
C GLY A 317 -15.78 1.52 20.10
N PHE A 318 -15.47 2.62 19.42
CA PHE A 318 -16.08 2.98 18.14
C PHE A 318 -15.74 1.98 17.03
N SER A 319 -14.48 1.49 16.99
CA SER A 319 -14.06 0.46 16.04
C SER A 319 -14.83 -0.84 16.24
N ASP A 320 -15.00 -1.29 17.48
CA ASP A 320 -15.76 -2.50 17.81
C ASP A 320 -17.23 -2.37 17.41
N VAL A 321 -17.87 -1.21 17.67
CA VAL A 321 -19.25 -0.94 17.25
C VAL A 321 -19.39 -1.01 15.71
N MET A 322 -18.42 -0.46 14.97
CA MET A 322 -18.43 -0.54 13.51
C MET A 322 -18.25 -1.99 13.03
N ALA A 323 -17.31 -2.72 13.62
CA ALA A 323 -17.05 -4.11 13.27
C ALA A 323 -18.27 -5.00 13.50
N ASP A 324 -18.93 -4.87 14.65
CA ASP A 324 -20.14 -5.63 14.99
C ASP A 324 -21.30 -5.29 14.03
N ARG A 325 -21.44 -4.03 13.64
CA ARG A 325 -22.45 -3.60 12.67
C ARG A 325 -22.20 -4.24 11.29
N ILE A 326 -20.96 -4.22 10.80
CA ILE A 326 -20.63 -4.88 9.52
C ILE A 326 -20.98 -6.38 9.58
N VAL A 327 -20.63 -7.05 10.69
CA VAL A 327 -20.95 -8.46 10.89
C VAL A 327 -22.46 -8.70 10.82
N ASP A 328 -23.25 -7.88 11.51
CA ASP A 328 -24.70 -8.05 11.53
C ASP A 328 -25.34 -7.79 10.16
N ASP A 329 -24.91 -6.76 9.44
CA ASP A 329 -25.43 -6.44 8.11
C ASP A 329 -24.99 -7.46 7.04
N PHE A 330 -23.80 -8.04 7.17
CA PHE A 330 -23.31 -9.09 6.28
C PHE A 330 -23.96 -10.45 6.54
N LYS A 331 -24.46 -10.68 7.77
CA LYS A 331 -25.04 -11.96 8.16
C LYS A 331 -26.20 -12.37 7.26
N GLY A 332 -26.09 -13.55 6.67
CA GLY A 332 -27.08 -14.07 5.72
C GLY A 332 -27.05 -13.43 4.33
N GLN A 333 -26.24 -12.41 4.10
CA GLN A 333 -26.06 -11.74 2.81
C GLN A 333 -24.70 -12.08 2.17
N ILE A 334 -23.66 -12.03 2.97
CA ILE A 334 -22.28 -12.37 2.61
C ILE A 334 -21.84 -13.55 3.50
N ARG A 335 -21.05 -14.44 2.95
CA ARG A 335 -20.48 -15.53 3.74
C ARG A 335 -19.48 -14.97 4.74
N LEU A 336 -19.68 -15.28 6.02
CA LEU A 336 -18.74 -14.96 7.09
C LEU A 336 -18.06 -16.24 7.59
N ILE A 337 -16.84 -16.10 8.15
CA ILE A 337 -16.20 -17.16 8.91
C ILE A 337 -16.88 -17.37 10.25
N ASN A 338 -16.52 -18.44 10.97
CA ASN A 338 -16.92 -18.59 12.37
C ASN A 338 -16.19 -17.52 13.21
N ASN A 339 -16.93 -16.87 14.14
CA ASN A 339 -16.42 -15.73 14.92
C ASN A 339 -15.80 -14.66 13.99
N PRO A 340 -16.65 -13.96 13.22
CA PRO A 340 -16.17 -13.08 12.15
C PRO A 340 -15.55 -11.79 12.68
N HIS A 341 -15.92 -11.28 13.86
CA HIS A 341 -15.24 -10.17 14.51
C HIS A 341 -14.12 -10.70 15.40
N ARG A 342 -12.89 -10.27 15.12
CA ARG A 342 -11.66 -10.66 15.81
C ARG A 342 -10.80 -9.45 16.13
N ARG A 343 -9.77 -9.67 16.95
CA ARG A 343 -8.84 -8.62 17.36
C ARG A 343 -7.42 -9.11 17.24
N ALA A 344 -6.51 -8.23 16.77
CA ALA A 344 -5.07 -8.48 16.76
C ALA A 344 -4.27 -7.18 16.56
N GLY A 345 -2.94 -7.28 16.57
CA GLY A 345 -2.02 -6.16 16.51
C GLY A 345 -1.72 -5.67 15.08
N PHE A 346 -2.73 -5.35 14.29
CA PHE A 346 -2.55 -4.81 12.94
C PHE A 346 -1.97 -3.39 12.97
N ARG A 347 -0.81 -3.18 12.34
CA ARG A 347 -0.14 -1.87 12.31
C ARG A 347 -0.93 -0.81 11.55
N VAL A 348 -1.65 -1.19 10.52
CA VAL A 348 -2.51 -0.27 9.75
C VAL A 348 -3.68 0.30 10.58
N LEU A 349 -4.02 -0.32 11.72
CA LEU A 349 -5.09 0.14 12.61
C LEU A 349 -4.58 0.91 13.84
N ILE A 350 -3.29 1.28 13.88
CA ILE A 350 -2.66 1.78 15.12
C ILE A 350 -2.98 3.25 15.44
N ALA A 351 -3.76 3.94 14.59
CA ALA A 351 -4.14 5.34 14.83
C ALA A 351 -4.84 5.49 16.20
N PRO A 352 -4.28 6.26 17.15
CA PRO A 352 -4.87 6.39 18.49
C PRO A 352 -6.14 7.22 18.52
N ASP A 353 -6.33 8.07 17.51
CA ASP A 353 -7.33 9.11 17.37
C ASP A 353 -8.35 8.85 16.24
N VAL A 354 -8.20 7.76 15.47
CA VAL A 354 -9.09 7.39 14.37
C VAL A 354 -9.67 5.99 14.59
N PRO A 355 -11.00 5.84 14.76
CA PRO A 355 -11.66 4.54 14.73
C PRO A 355 -11.30 3.78 13.45
N SER A 356 -10.83 2.52 13.59
CA SER A 356 -10.25 1.79 12.46
C SER A 356 -10.68 0.33 12.47
N VAL A 357 -11.04 -0.20 11.30
CA VAL A 357 -11.33 -1.62 11.10
C VAL A 357 -10.63 -2.14 9.85
N LEU A 358 -10.19 -3.40 9.89
CA LEU A 358 -9.72 -4.13 8.73
C LEU A 358 -10.77 -5.18 8.35
N ILE A 359 -11.07 -5.26 7.07
CA ILE A 359 -12.04 -6.22 6.51
C ILE A 359 -11.30 -7.15 5.57
N GLU A 360 -11.24 -8.43 5.96
CA GLU A 360 -10.95 -9.50 5.02
C GLU A 360 -12.23 -9.85 4.26
N LEU A 361 -12.27 -9.60 2.96
CA LEU A 361 -13.44 -9.88 2.13
C LEU A 361 -13.68 -11.36 1.90
N GLY A 362 -12.64 -12.17 2.06
CA GLY A 362 -12.56 -13.61 1.86
C GLY A 362 -11.10 -14.01 1.70
N PHE A 363 -10.83 -15.26 1.38
CA PHE A 363 -9.46 -15.78 1.30
C PHE A 363 -9.11 -16.26 -0.10
N LEU A 364 -8.08 -15.67 -0.73
CA LEU A 364 -7.59 -16.04 -2.07
C LEU A 364 -7.08 -17.49 -2.15
N SER A 365 -6.68 -18.08 -1.02
CA SER A 365 -6.36 -19.52 -0.93
C SER A 365 -7.55 -20.44 -1.19
N ASN A 366 -8.81 -19.93 -1.09
CA ASN A 366 -10.04 -20.67 -1.34
C ASN A 366 -10.59 -20.35 -2.74
N LEU A 367 -10.68 -21.35 -3.62
CA LEU A 367 -11.16 -21.17 -5.00
C LEU A 367 -12.56 -20.54 -5.13
N THR A 368 -13.43 -20.75 -4.14
CA THR A 368 -14.79 -20.20 -4.19
C THR A 368 -14.76 -18.72 -3.81
N ASP A 369 -13.95 -18.34 -2.83
CA ASP A 369 -13.78 -16.93 -2.43
C ASP A 369 -13.04 -16.17 -3.53
N GLU A 370 -11.95 -16.71 -4.09
CA GLU A 370 -11.24 -16.12 -5.23
C GLU A 370 -12.21 -15.80 -6.40
N LYS A 371 -13.10 -16.76 -6.73
CA LYS A 371 -14.11 -16.55 -7.75
C LYS A 371 -15.11 -15.44 -7.41
N LEU A 372 -15.51 -15.31 -6.13
CA LEU A 372 -16.42 -14.25 -5.68
C LEU A 372 -15.73 -12.90 -5.68
N LEU A 373 -14.52 -12.82 -5.15
CA LEU A 373 -13.72 -11.60 -5.07
C LEU A 373 -13.44 -10.98 -6.46
N THR A 374 -13.33 -11.82 -7.49
CA THR A 374 -13.16 -11.39 -8.88
C THR A 374 -14.49 -11.14 -9.61
N ASP A 375 -15.65 -11.47 -9.02
CA ASP A 375 -16.98 -11.27 -9.65
C ASP A 375 -17.51 -9.84 -9.41
N PRO A 376 -17.66 -9.00 -10.45
CA PRO A 376 -18.19 -7.64 -10.31
C PRO A 376 -19.57 -7.56 -9.63
N LYS A 377 -20.45 -8.57 -9.85
CA LYS A 377 -21.78 -8.58 -9.25
C LYS A 377 -21.74 -8.81 -7.74
N TRP A 378 -20.81 -9.67 -7.30
CA TRP A 378 -20.59 -9.90 -5.88
C TRP A 378 -20.00 -8.65 -5.23
N ARG A 379 -19.03 -7.99 -5.88
CA ARG A 379 -18.44 -6.73 -5.40
C ARG A 379 -19.50 -5.64 -5.27
N GLU A 380 -20.29 -5.40 -6.33
CA GLU A 380 -21.39 -4.42 -6.28
C GLU A 380 -22.36 -4.67 -5.11
N LYS A 381 -22.76 -5.92 -4.89
CA LYS A 381 -23.63 -6.28 -3.77
C LYS A 381 -22.95 -5.97 -2.44
N THR A 382 -21.68 -6.33 -2.29
CA THR A 382 -20.94 -6.22 -1.02
C THR A 382 -20.63 -4.76 -0.71
N THR A 383 -20.25 -3.97 -1.70
CA THR A 383 -19.98 -2.53 -1.53
C THR A 383 -21.24 -1.76 -1.15
N LYS A 384 -22.39 -2.06 -1.75
CA LYS A 384 -23.68 -1.45 -1.35
C LYS A 384 -24.07 -1.78 0.09
N LEU A 385 -23.86 -3.02 0.53
CA LEU A 385 -24.09 -3.41 1.93
C LEU A 385 -23.15 -2.68 2.88
N LEU A 386 -21.85 -2.61 2.55
CA LEU A 386 -20.86 -1.94 3.37
C LEU A 386 -21.12 -0.43 3.44
N ALA A 387 -21.45 0.23 2.32
CA ALA A 387 -21.79 1.65 2.29
C ALA A 387 -23.03 1.95 3.18
N LYS A 388 -24.04 1.07 3.15
CA LYS A 388 -25.18 1.18 4.04
C LYS A 388 -24.77 1.05 5.50
N SER A 389 -23.96 0.06 5.87
CA SER A 389 -23.48 -0.15 7.25
C SER A 389 -22.74 1.09 7.78
N ILE A 390 -21.87 1.67 6.95
CA ILE A 390 -21.11 2.87 7.29
C ILE A 390 -22.03 4.09 7.46
N SER A 391 -22.99 4.29 6.54
CA SER A 391 -23.95 5.40 6.65
C SER A 391 -24.83 5.30 7.91
N GLU A 392 -25.24 4.10 8.30
CA GLU A 392 -25.98 3.90 9.53
C GLU A 392 -25.13 4.09 10.79
N TYR A 393 -23.85 3.70 10.75
CA TYR A 393 -22.88 4.00 11.80
C TYR A 393 -22.67 5.51 11.96
N GLN A 394 -22.41 6.24 10.85
CA GLN A 394 -22.32 7.69 10.85
C GLN A 394 -23.52 8.35 11.54
N LYS A 395 -24.75 7.95 11.17
CA LYS A 395 -25.99 8.50 11.76
C LYS A 395 -26.09 8.24 13.26
N ALA A 396 -25.58 7.10 13.74
CA ALA A 396 -25.56 6.78 15.17
C ALA A 396 -24.57 7.71 15.90
N ILE A 397 -23.33 7.82 15.42
CA ILE A 397 -22.28 8.66 16.02
C ILE A 397 -22.69 10.14 16.06
N LEU A 398 -23.25 10.68 14.97
CA LEU A 398 -23.67 12.09 14.91
C LEU A 398 -24.87 12.41 15.83
N ARG A 399 -25.68 11.40 16.22
CA ARG A 399 -26.73 11.58 17.22
C ARG A 399 -26.18 11.69 18.62
N ASP A 400 -25.14 10.93 18.94
CA ASP A 400 -24.53 10.90 20.28
C ASP A 400 -23.64 12.14 20.54
N ARG A 401 -23.20 12.85 19.47
CA ARG A 401 -22.48 14.13 19.56
C ARG A 401 -23.37 15.35 19.77
N LYS A 402 -24.70 15.23 19.65
CA LYS A 402 -25.69 16.31 19.87
C LYS A 402 -26.32 16.21 21.26
#